data_afc916f13fab1d66440bf22493edf930
#
_entry.id   afc916f13fab1d66440bf22493edf930
#
_cell.length_a   1.000
_cell.length_b   1.000
_cell.length_c   1.000
_cell.angle_alpha   90.00
_cell.angle_beta   90.00
_cell.angle_gamma   90.00
#
_symmetry.space_group_name_H-M   'P 1'
#
loop_
_entity.id
_entity.type
_entity.pdbx_description
1 polymer ?
#
loop_
_entity_poly.entity_id
_entity_poly.type
_entity_poly.pdbx_seq_one_letter_code
_entity_poly.pdbx_strand_id
1 'polypeptide(L)'
;MSSETPTTFREQLGQVRHDLNTPVGHILGYSEMLQEEFDDEPWLEFESDLKHIHGSGQRLVDLIEDLLGPSKSSIDDIDFTSTQYQLRQQLNHITGYCEMLHELAEEEGRDELIPDLDRIMQASTVFTHIVEQEIRPSVLDGKIYGGSEEVINTVTAEAEREITEATELTGFNRMGEGGNILVVDDNLANCDLLVRRLGRQGYQSIAVDSGKKALGLLEKEQFDLILLDLLMPGMNGIDVLEHLKQNAVLRNIPVIVLSALDDMEMIVRCVLLGADDYLFKPFNPVLLKSRIAASLEKYRLRRQNVPKLKIFISSPGDVI
;
A
#
# COMPACT_ATOMS: atom_id res chain seq x y z
N MET A 1 34.29 10.89 5.73
CA MET A 1 33.78 10.14 6.87
C MET A 1 32.43 10.73 7.18
N SER A 2 31.39 10.13 6.63
CA SER A 2 30.00 10.50 6.85
C SER A 2 29.62 10.07 8.27
N SER A 3 29.25 11.01 9.11
CA SER A 3 28.70 10.75 10.44
C SER A 3 27.27 10.24 10.25
N GLU A 4 27.10 8.92 10.26
CA GLU A 4 25.77 8.31 10.42
C GLU A 4 25.25 8.72 11.81
N THR A 5 24.14 9.44 11.84
CA THR A 5 23.40 9.68 13.07
C THR A 5 22.91 8.33 13.60
N PRO A 6 23.09 8.00 14.87
CA PRO A 6 22.58 6.74 15.41
C PRO A 6 21.06 6.74 15.32
N THR A 7 20.52 5.77 14.60
CA THR A 7 19.08 5.51 14.46
C THR A 7 18.49 5.21 15.84
N THR A 8 17.38 5.81 16.18
CA THR A 8 16.71 5.59 17.48
C THR A 8 16.07 4.21 17.52
N PHE A 9 15.85 3.64 18.72
CA PHE A 9 15.12 2.36 18.89
C PHE A 9 13.75 2.37 18.20
N ARG A 10 13.01 3.47 18.31
CA ARG A 10 11.70 3.62 17.66
C ARG A 10 11.77 3.62 16.13
N GLU A 11 12.75 4.29 15.55
CA GLU A 11 12.98 4.27 14.10
C GLU A 11 13.33 2.87 13.60
N GLN A 12 14.20 2.15 14.31
CA GLN A 12 14.54 0.77 13.97
C GLN A 12 13.35 -0.16 14.09
N LEU A 13 12.56 -0.04 15.17
CA LEU A 13 11.35 -0.82 15.37
C LEU A 13 10.30 -0.51 14.29
N GLY A 14 10.17 0.77 13.90
CA GLY A 14 9.33 1.21 12.80
C GLY A 14 9.74 0.57 11.47
N GLN A 15 11.04 0.54 11.18
CA GLN A 15 11.56 -0.12 9.98
C GLN A 15 11.25 -1.63 9.97
N VAL A 16 11.49 -2.34 11.08
CA VAL A 16 11.18 -3.76 11.19
C VAL A 16 9.69 -4.04 10.98
N ARG A 17 8.81 -3.22 11.57
CA ARG A 17 7.35 -3.33 11.31
C ARG A 17 7.01 -3.13 9.84
N HIS A 18 7.57 -2.10 9.22
CA HIS A 18 7.37 -1.84 7.79
C HIS A 18 7.77 -3.05 6.95
N ASP A 19 8.97 -3.58 7.22
CA ASP A 19 9.53 -4.70 6.47
C ASP A 19 8.73 -6.00 6.67
N LEU A 20 8.14 -6.21 7.85
CA LEU A 20 7.23 -7.32 8.11
C LEU A 20 5.84 -7.13 7.46
N ASN A 21 5.30 -5.92 7.48
CA ASN A 21 3.98 -5.64 6.91
C ASN A 21 3.93 -5.79 5.39
N THR A 22 5.05 -5.55 4.71
CA THR A 22 5.13 -5.70 3.25
C THR A 22 4.80 -7.13 2.79
N PRO A 23 5.49 -8.20 3.22
CA PRO A 23 5.15 -9.56 2.82
C PRO A 23 3.76 -10.00 3.32
N VAL A 24 3.31 -9.54 4.49
CA VAL A 24 1.95 -9.84 4.95
C VAL A 24 0.89 -9.23 4.03
N GLY A 25 1.11 -8.00 3.55
CA GLY A 25 0.25 -7.36 2.56
C GLY A 25 0.14 -8.17 1.26
N HIS A 26 1.25 -8.78 0.81
CA HIS A 26 1.23 -9.70 -0.35
C HIS A 26 0.41 -10.95 -0.07
N ILE A 27 0.62 -11.61 1.08
CA ILE A 27 -0.14 -12.80 1.48
C ILE A 27 -1.64 -12.50 1.48
N LEU A 28 -2.05 -11.42 2.14
CA LEU A 28 -3.46 -11.00 2.19
C LEU A 28 -4.00 -10.68 0.80
N GLY A 29 -3.27 -9.89 0.02
CA GLY A 29 -3.69 -9.46 -1.30
C GLY A 29 -3.88 -10.60 -2.28
N TYR A 30 -2.93 -11.53 -2.38
CA TYR A 30 -3.07 -12.69 -3.26
C TYR A 30 -4.12 -13.68 -2.77
N SER A 31 -4.25 -13.91 -1.45
CA SER A 31 -5.31 -14.76 -0.92
C SER A 31 -6.71 -14.21 -1.19
N GLU A 32 -6.91 -12.89 -1.14
CA GLU A 32 -8.17 -12.24 -1.52
C GLU A 32 -8.44 -12.34 -3.02
N MET A 33 -7.42 -12.12 -3.86
CA MET A 33 -7.57 -12.26 -5.31
C MET A 33 -8.01 -13.66 -5.70
N LEU A 34 -7.39 -14.68 -5.11
CA LEU A 34 -7.77 -16.06 -5.32
C LEU A 34 -9.20 -16.34 -4.83
N GLN A 35 -9.63 -15.80 -3.69
CA GLN A 35 -11.01 -15.95 -3.21
C GLN A 35 -12.03 -15.33 -4.18
N GLU A 36 -11.75 -14.16 -4.74
CA GLU A 36 -12.63 -13.49 -5.71
C GLU A 36 -12.81 -14.31 -7.00
N GLU A 37 -11.83 -15.13 -7.40
CA GLU A 37 -11.93 -16.01 -8.59
C GLU A 37 -12.92 -17.17 -8.41
N PHE A 38 -13.18 -17.58 -7.16
CA PHE A 38 -14.03 -18.72 -6.84
C PHE A 38 -15.47 -18.39 -6.47
N ASP A 39 -15.87 -17.11 -6.39
CA ASP A 39 -17.25 -16.72 -6.05
C ASP A 39 -18.28 -17.31 -7.03
N ASP A 40 -17.91 -17.61 -8.27
CA ASP A 40 -18.80 -18.13 -9.29
C ASP A 40 -18.79 -19.70 -9.41
N GLU A 41 -17.82 -20.38 -8.80
CA GLU A 41 -17.71 -21.85 -8.81
C GLU A 41 -17.36 -22.38 -7.42
N PRO A 42 -18.20 -23.20 -6.75
CA PRO A 42 -17.97 -23.64 -5.38
C PRO A 42 -16.91 -24.76 -5.30
N TRP A 43 -15.66 -24.39 -5.14
CA TRP A 43 -14.59 -25.26 -4.70
C TRP A 43 -14.44 -25.14 -3.19
N LEU A 44 -15.32 -25.80 -2.46
CA LEU A 44 -15.48 -25.68 -1.00
C LEU A 44 -14.17 -25.90 -0.21
N GLU A 45 -13.32 -26.82 -0.65
CA GLU A 45 -12.03 -27.07 0.01
C GLU A 45 -11.04 -25.94 -0.26
N PHE A 46 -10.93 -25.50 -1.51
CA PHE A 46 -10.04 -24.41 -1.90
C PHE A 46 -10.41 -23.08 -1.23
N GLU A 47 -11.69 -22.77 -1.22
CA GLU A 47 -12.22 -21.56 -0.55
C GLU A 47 -11.97 -21.59 0.97
N SER A 48 -12.13 -22.77 1.60
CA SER A 48 -11.85 -22.96 3.02
C SER A 48 -10.39 -22.70 3.35
N ASP A 49 -9.46 -23.25 2.57
CA ASP A 49 -8.03 -23.14 2.81
C ASP A 49 -7.53 -21.72 2.53
N LEU A 50 -8.04 -21.04 1.51
CA LEU A 50 -7.77 -19.63 1.28
C LEU A 50 -8.24 -18.73 2.44
N LYS A 51 -9.40 -19.01 3.03
CA LYS A 51 -9.87 -18.32 4.25
C LYS A 51 -8.94 -18.55 5.43
N HIS A 52 -8.34 -19.73 5.54
CA HIS A 52 -7.33 -20.02 6.57
C HIS A 52 -6.05 -19.22 6.35
N ILE A 53 -5.56 -19.13 5.10
CA ILE A 53 -4.41 -18.32 4.73
C ILE A 53 -4.68 -16.86 5.06
N HIS A 54 -5.79 -16.33 4.56
CA HIS A 54 -6.18 -14.93 4.80
C HIS A 54 -6.33 -14.62 6.29
N GLY A 55 -7.05 -15.47 7.04
CA GLY A 55 -7.22 -15.30 8.48
C GLY A 55 -5.91 -15.39 9.27
N SER A 56 -4.93 -16.19 8.81
CA SER A 56 -3.60 -16.23 9.43
C SER A 56 -2.77 -15.00 9.08
N GLY A 57 -2.90 -14.47 7.86
CA GLY A 57 -2.32 -13.20 7.43
C GLY A 57 -2.84 -12.03 8.29
N GLN A 58 -4.14 -11.98 8.53
CA GLN A 58 -4.73 -10.94 9.39
C GLN A 58 -4.20 -11.03 10.82
N ARG A 59 -4.08 -12.26 11.38
CA ARG A 59 -3.47 -12.45 12.70
C ARG A 59 -1.99 -12.05 12.76
N LEU A 60 -1.24 -12.16 11.65
CA LEU A 60 0.13 -11.63 11.59
C LEU A 60 0.15 -10.11 11.72
N VAL A 61 -0.77 -9.39 11.07
CA VAL A 61 -0.89 -7.93 11.23
C VAL A 61 -1.13 -7.57 12.69
N ASP A 62 -2.13 -8.22 13.33
CA ASP A 62 -2.47 -7.96 14.73
C ASP A 62 -1.28 -8.25 15.66
N LEU A 63 -0.55 -9.36 15.44
CA LEU A 63 0.63 -9.73 16.23
C LEU A 63 1.80 -8.74 16.03
N ILE A 64 2.05 -8.27 14.81
CA ILE A 64 3.08 -7.26 14.55
C ILE A 64 2.77 -5.99 15.33
N GLU A 65 1.51 -5.55 15.33
CA GLU A 65 1.09 -4.36 16.06
C GLU A 65 1.18 -4.55 17.58
N ASP A 66 0.72 -5.70 18.10
CA ASP A 66 0.75 -5.98 19.56
C ASP A 66 2.16 -6.16 20.09
N LEU A 67 3.02 -6.86 19.35
CA LEU A 67 4.34 -7.27 19.83
C LEU A 67 5.45 -6.26 19.51
N LEU A 68 5.32 -5.52 18.43
CA LEU A 68 6.32 -4.57 17.91
C LEU A 68 5.74 -3.16 17.74
N GLY A 69 4.51 -2.88 18.17
CA GLY A 69 3.81 -1.63 17.95
C GLY A 69 4.41 -0.41 18.67
N PRO A 70 3.90 0.79 18.38
CA PRO A 70 4.45 2.06 18.88
C PRO A 70 4.38 2.22 20.41
N SER A 71 3.60 1.37 21.09
CA SER A 71 3.54 1.29 22.56
C SER A 71 4.85 0.82 23.20
N LYS A 72 5.74 0.15 22.43
CA LYS A 72 7.04 -0.31 22.88
C LYS A 72 8.04 0.85 22.94
N SER A 73 8.49 1.15 24.15
CA SER A 73 9.36 2.30 24.39
C SER A 73 10.84 1.93 24.55
N SER A 74 11.13 0.67 24.84
CA SER A 74 12.46 0.13 25.02
C SER A 74 12.59 -1.31 24.56
N ILE A 75 13.83 -1.77 24.41
CA ILE A 75 14.14 -3.15 24.05
C ILE A 75 13.63 -4.16 25.08
N ASP A 76 13.57 -3.75 26.36
CA ASP A 76 13.09 -4.59 27.45
C ASP A 76 11.58 -4.83 27.40
N ASP A 77 10.83 -4.05 26.62
CA ASP A 77 9.39 -4.22 26.41
C ASP A 77 9.06 -5.36 25.43
N ILE A 78 10.08 -5.95 24.78
CA ILE A 78 9.93 -6.97 23.74
C ILE A 78 10.45 -8.32 24.24
N ASP A 79 9.56 -9.31 24.32
CA ASP A 79 9.96 -10.72 24.46
C ASP A 79 10.28 -11.32 23.09
N PHE A 80 11.54 -11.23 22.69
CA PHE A 80 12.01 -11.67 21.37
C PHE A 80 11.69 -13.14 21.08
N THR A 81 11.83 -14.01 22.05
CA THR A 81 11.61 -15.45 21.88
C THR A 81 10.13 -15.75 21.63
N SER A 82 9.26 -15.17 22.46
CA SER A 82 7.82 -15.31 22.31
C SER A 82 7.33 -14.66 21.02
N THR A 83 7.84 -13.47 20.67
CA THR A 83 7.50 -12.75 19.44
C THR A 83 7.85 -13.59 18.21
N GLN A 84 9.08 -14.07 18.08
CA GLN A 84 9.49 -14.92 16.96
C GLN A 84 8.63 -16.20 16.87
N TYR A 85 8.35 -16.84 18.02
CA TYR A 85 7.55 -18.05 18.06
C TYR A 85 6.13 -17.82 17.55
N GLN A 86 5.45 -16.77 18.03
CA GLN A 86 4.07 -16.46 17.63
C GLN A 86 3.96 -16.10 16.14
N LEU A 87 4.88 -15.30 15.63
CA LEU A 87 4.93 -14.92 14.20
C LEU A 87 5.16 -16.16 13.32
N ARG A 88 6.12 -17.02 13.67
CA ARG A 88 6.40 -18.26 12.93
C ARG A 88 5.23 -19.24 12.95
N GLN A 89 4.48 -19.31 14.06
CA GLN A 89 3.32 -20.21 14.14
C GLN A 89 2.25 -19.84 13.09
N GLN A 90 1.93 -18.55 12.95
CA GLN A 90 0.96 -18.12 11.93
C GLN A 90 1.50 -18.35 10.52
N LEU A 91 2.79 -18.13 10.33
CA LEU A 91 3.41 -18.34 9.03
C LEU A 91 3.40 -19.81 8.60
N ASN A 92 3.65 -20.73 9.53
CA ASN A 92 3.57 -22.18 9.26
C ASN A 92 2.16 -22.60 8.82
N HIS A 93 1.10 -21.99 9.36
CA HIS A 93 -0.27 -22.22 8.90
C HIS A 93 -0.44 -21.75 7.45
N ILE A 94 0.02 -20.53 7.14
CA ILE A 94 -0.05 -19.98 5.78
C ILE A 94 0.67 -20.89 4.79
N THR A 95 1.91 -21.26 5.09
CA THR A 95 2.74 -22.10 4.23
C THR A 95 2.10 -23.48 4.02
N GLY A 96 1.63 -24.11 5.10
CA GLY A 96 1.00 -25.44 5.02
C GLY A 96 -0.27 -25.45 4.18
N TYR A 97 -1.17 -24.49 4.35
CA TYR A 97 -2.37 -24.40 3.50
C TYR A 97 -2.02 -24.03 2.05
N CYS A 98 -1.01 -23.18 1.84
CA CYS A 98 -0.59 -22.81 0.49
C CYS A 98 0.00 -24.01 -0.28
N GLU A 99 0.81 -24.85 0.38
CA GLU A 99 1.33 -26.11 -0.19
C GLU A 99 0.20 -27.07 -0.58
N MET A 100 -0.80 -27.27 0.30
CA MET A 100 -1.97 -28.10 0.01
C MET A 100 -2.75 -27.58 -1.19
N LEU A 101 -2.96 -26.26 -1.27
CA LEU A 101 -3.65 -25.65 -2.41
C LEU A 101 -2.87 -25.76 -3.71
N HIS A 102 -1.55 -25.69 -3.64
CA HIS A 102 -0.68 -25.87 -4.80
C HIS A 102 -0.79 -27.30 -5.35
N GLU A 103 -0.70 -28.31 -4.47
CA GLU A 103 -0.90 -29.72 -4.86
C GLU A 103 -2.29 -29.95 -5.47
N LEU A 104 -3.34 -29.39 -4.84
CA LEU A 104 -4.71 -29.51 -5.35
C LEU A 104 -4.89 -28.83 -6.72
N ALA A 105 -4.27 -27.67 -6.93
CA ALA A 105 -4.32 -26.97 -8.21
C ALA A 105 -3.64 -27.77 -9.33
N GLU A 106 -2.50 -28.40 -9.05
CA GLU A 106 -1.81 -29.30 -10.00
C GLU A 106 -2.66 -30.54 -10.31
N GLU A 107 -3.26 -31.19 -9.31
CA GLU A 107 -4.07 -32.41 -9.48
C GLU A 107 -5.31 -32.16 -10.34
N GLU A 108 -5.94 -30.98 -10.19
CA GLU A 108 -7.17 -30.60 -10.90
C GLU A 108 -6.90 -29.86 -12.21
N GLY A 109 -5.61 -29.65 -12.57
CA GLY A 109 -5.20 -28.96 -13.81
C GLY A 109 -5.55 -27.47 -13.84
N ARG A 110 -5.54 -26.80 -12.68
CA ARG A 110 -5.80 -25.36 -12.51
C ARG A 110 -4.49 -24.58 -12.45
N ASP A 111 -3.66 -24.73 -13.48
CA ASP A 111 -2.32 -24.13 -13.56
C ASP A 111 -2.35 -22.60 -13.45
N GLU A 112 -3.48 -21.96 -13.75
CA GLU A 112 -3.67 -20.52 -13.65
C GLU A 112 -3.59 -19.98 -12.21
N LEU A 113 -3.80 -20.82 -11.18
CA LEU A 113 -3.76 -20.43 -9.77
C LEU A 113 -2.34 -20.52 -9.19
N ILE A 114 -1.50 -21.36 -9.77
CA ILE A 114 -0.13 -21.63 -9.28
C ILE A 114 0.71 -20.36 -9.13
N PRO A 115 0.72 -19.42 -10.10
CA PRO A 115 1.52 -18.21 -9.96
C PRO A 115 1.18 -17.35 -8.74
N ASP A 116 -0.08 -17.30 -8.34
CA ASP A 116 -0.50 -16.48 -7.19
C ASP A 116 -0.23 -17.21 -5.86
N LEU A 117 -0.35 -18.55 -5.83
CA LEU A 117 0.09 -19.39 -4.71
C LEU A 117 1.61 -19.29 -4.50
N ASP A 118 2.40 -19.33 -5.57
CA ASP A 118 3.86 -19.15 -5.52
C ASP A 118 4.24 -17.80 -4.92
N ARG A 119 3.47 -16.74 -5.19
CA ARG A 119 3.70 -15.41 -4.62
C ARG A 119 3.41 -15.36 -3.13
N ILE A 120 2.39 -16.08 -2.65
CA ILE A 120 2.13 -16.23 -1.22
C ILE A 120 3.30 -16.97 -0.56
N MET A 121 3.79 -18.04 -1.17
CA MET A 121 4.95 -18.80 -0.68
C MET A 121 6.22 -17.96 -0.64
N GLN A 122 6.48 -17.18 -1.68
CA GLN A 122 7.63 -16.26 -1.72
C GLN A 122 7.54 -15.19 -0.62
N ALA A 123 6.37 -14.59 -0.43
CA ALA A 123 6.15 -13.61 0.63
C ALA A 123 6.36 -14.23 2.01
N SER A 124 5.91 -15.47 2.22
CA SER A 124 6.14 -16.23 3.44
C SER A 124 7.62 -16.47 3.73
N THR A 125 8.41 -16.76 2.69
CA THR A 125 9.87 -16.95 2.80
C THR A 125 10.56 -15.65 3.18
N VAL A 126 10.20 -14.53 2.55
CA VAL A 126 10.72 -13.19 2.87
C VAL A 126 10.40 -12.84 4.32
N PHE A 127 9.17 -13.06 4.76
CA PHE A 127 8.75 -12.79 6.14
C PHE A 127 9.58 -13.60 7.15
N THR A 128 9.79 -14.90 6.90
CA THR A 128 10.63 -15.75 7.76
C THR A 128 12.03 -15.16 7.91
N HIS A 129 12.62 -14.74 6.79
CA HIS A 129 13.97 -14.16 6.79
C HIS A 129 14.04 -12.90 7.66
N ILE A 130 13.07 -12.00 7.54
CA ILE A 130 13.01 -10.77 8.36
C ILE A 130 12.89 -11.12 9.85
N VAL A 131 11.98 -12.03 10.21
CA VAL A 131 11.81 -12.49 11.61
C VAL A 131 13.12 -13.04 12.18
N GLU A 132 13.88 -13.79 11.38
CA GLU A 132 15.14 -14.40 11.80
C GLU A 132 16.29 -13.43 11.90
N GLN A 133 16.35 -12.42 11.04
CA GLN A 133 17.48 -11.50 10.98
C GLN A 133 17.28 -10.25 11.81
N GLU A 134 16.07 -9.71 11.84
CA GLU A 134 15.82 -8.36 12.36
C GLU A 134 15.19 -8.36 13.76
N ILE A 135 14.40 -9.38 14.12
CA ILE A 135 13.81 -9.47 15.46
C ILE A 135 14.83 -10.08 16.44
N ARG A 136 15.89 -9.31 16.76
CA ARG A 136 16.93 -9.69 17.70
C ARG A 136 17.35 -8.52 18.58
N PRO A 137 17.71 -8.76 19.87
CA PRO A 137 18.18 -7.69 20.75
C PRO A 137 19.38 -6.91 20.17
N SER A 138 20.28 -7.59 19.49
CA SER A 138 21.50 -7.01 18.91
C SER A 138 21.24 -6.05 17.75
N VAL A 139 20.09 -6.16 17.10
CA VAL A 139 19.71 -5.29 15.96
C VAL A 139 18.96 -4.06 16.45
N LEU A 140 18.16 -4.20 17.51
CA LEU A 140 17.29 -3.15 18.04
C LEU A 140 17.94 -2.33 19.17
N ASP A 141 19.23 -2.58 19.50
CA ASP A 141 19.96 -1.90 20.58
C ASP A 141 20.55 -0.56 20.14
N GLY A 142 19.69 0.41 19.86
CA GLY A 142 20.05 1.80 19.54
C GLY A 142 19.61 2.79 20.63
N LYS A 143 20.50 3.72 21.03
CA LYS A 143 20.26 4.69 22.11
C LYS A 143 19.04 5.57 21.87
N ILE A 144 18.17 5.65 22.89
CA ILE A 144 16.89 6.34 22.94
C ILE A 144 17.02 7.86 23.01
N TYR A 145 16.22 8.60 22.22
CA TYR A 145 15.82 9.97 22.53
C TYR A 145 14.30 10.10 22.38
N GLY A 146 13.63 10.62 23.43
CA GLY A 146 12.19 10.65 23.53
C GLY A 146 11.55 11.92 22.96
N GLY A 147 10.26 11.83 22.62
CA GLY A 147 9.36 12.97 22.44
C GLY A 147 8.05 12.65 21.73
N SER A 148 6.93 12.88 22.40
CA SER A 148 5.58 13.26 21.95
C SER A 148 4.57 12.14 21.64
N GLU A 149 4.00 11.57 22.70
CA GLU A 149 2.91 10.56 22.65
C GLU A 149 1.48 11.11 22.42
N GLU A 150 1.24 12.40 22.59
CA GLU A 150 -0.14 12.94 22.72
C GLU A 150 -0.87 13.23 21.42
N VAL A 151 -0.16 13.37 20.31
CA VAL A 151 -0.75 13.75 18.99
C VAL A 151 -1.18 12.52 18.18
N ILE A 152 -0.56 11.37 18.38
CA ILE A 152 -0.76 10.16 17.58
C ILE A 152 -2.14 9.53 17.82
N ASN A 153 -2.60 9.52 19.06
CA ASN A 153 -3.86 8.85 19.44
C ASN A 153 -5.14 9.55 18.98
N THR A 154 -5.09 10.85 18.69
CA THR A 154 -6.27 11.62 18.26
C THR A 154 -6.57 11.43 16.78
N VAL A 155 -5.53 11.32 15.94
CA VAL A 155 -5.67 11.27 14.48
C VAL A 155 -6.07 9.86 13.99
N THR A 156 -5.63 8.79 14.67
CA THR A 156 -6.05 7.42 14.33
C THR A 156 -7.54 7.19 14.59
N ALA A 157 -8.10 7.72 15.67
CA ALA A 157 -9.53 7.57 15.98
C ALA A 157 -10.45 8.37 15.05
N GLU A 158 -9.98 9.49 14.49
CA GLU A 158 -10.73 10.27 13.49
C GLU A 158 -10.68 9.61 12.12
N ALA A 159 -9.53 9.05 11.71
CA ALA A 159 -9.39 8.32 10.45
C ALA A 159 -10.28 7.06 10.40
N GLU A 160 -10.39 6.31 11.49
CA GLU A 160 -11.27 5.14 11.60
C GLU A 160 -12.77 5.51 11.53
N ARG A 161 -13.16 6.66 12.04
CA ARG A 161 -14.55 7.17 11.95
C ARG A 161 -14.91 7.61 10.54
N GLU A 162 -14.03 8.34 9.86
CA GLU A 162 -14.25 8.74 8.46
C GLU A 162 -14.36 7.55 7.50
N ILE A 163 -13.63 6.47 7.78
CA ILE A 163 -13.71 5.21 7.01
C ILE A 163 -15.10 4.58 7.12
N THR A 164 -15.69 4.58 8.30
CA THR A 164 -17.02 4.00 8.53
C THR A 164 -18.12 4.84 7.86
N GLU A 165 -18.04 6.16 7.92
CA GLU A 165 -19.02 7.06 7.31
C GLU A 165 -18.93 7.10 5.77
N ALA A 166 -17.74 7.00 5.19
CA ALA A 166 -17.55 6.97 3.73
C ALA A 166 -18.07 5.68 3.09
N THR A 167 -18.08 4.57 3.82
CA THR A 167 -18.58 3.27 3.34
C THR A 167 -20.11 3.24 3.26
N GLU A 168 -20.79 3.99 4.11
CA GLU A 168 -22.27 4.06 4.14
C GLU A 168 -22.86 5.04 3.10
N LEU A 169 -22.09 6.04 2.64
CA LEU A 169 -22.59 7.13 1.78
C LEU A 169 -22.44 6.90 0.28
N THR A 170 -21.66 5.93 -0.17
CA THR A 170 -21.48 5.65 -1.59
C THR A 170 -22.22 4.39 -2.00
N GLY A 171 -23.40 4.56 -2.59
CA GLY A 171 -24.12 3.48 -3.29
C GLY A 171 -23.23 2.87 -4.39
N PHE A 172 -22.53 1.81 -4.03
CA PHE A 172 -21.56 1.09 -4.86
C PHE A 172 -22.24 0.31 -5.98
N ASN A 173 -22.54 0.97 -7.09
CA ASN A 173 -22.85 0.26 -8.34
C ASN A 173 -22.56 1.09 -9.61
N ARG A 174 -21.42 1.78 -9.66
CA ARG A 174 -20.85 2.20 -10.95
C ARG A 174 -19.49 1.56 -11.10
N MET A 175 -19.39 0.57 -12.01
CA MET A 175 -18.12 0.15 -12.59
C MET A 175 -17.37 1.41 -13.01
N GLY A 176 -16.13 1.57 -12.54
CA GLY A 176 -15.35 2.76 -12.80
C GLY A 176 -15.22 2.98 -14.31
N GLU A 177 -15.70 4.12 -14.79
CA GLU A 177 -15.28 4.58 -16.11
C GLU A 177 -13.77 4.68 -16.07
N GLY A 178 -13.07 3.82 -16.81
CA GLY A 178 -11.63 3.62 -16.79
C GLY A 178 -10.80 4.89 -16.60
N GLY A 179 -9.61 4.74 -16.07
CA GLY A 179 -8.63 5.81 -15.87
C GLY A 179 -7.22 5.24 -15.95
N ASN A 180 -6.25 6.10 -16.27
CA ASN A 180 -4.83 5.75 -16.34
C ASN A 180 -4.17 6.03 -14.99
N ILE A 181 -3.70 5.00 -14.30
CA ILE A 181 -3.13 5.10 -12.94
C ILE A 181 -1.63 4.79 -13.01
N LEU A 182 -0.81 5.68 -12.46
CA LEU A 182 0.61 5.43 -12.24
C LEU A 182 0.80 4.86 -10.83
N VAL A 183 1.43 3.70 -10.74
CA VAL A 183 1.86 3.08 -9.49
C VAL A 183 3.35 3.30 -9.32
N VAL A 184 3.77 3.83 -8.17
CA VAL A 184 5.17 4.11 -7.85
C VAL A 184 5.50 3.44 -6.52
N ASP A 185 6.24 2.33 -6.56
CA ASP A 185 6.61 1.54 -5.39
C ASP A 185 7.90 0.78 -5.74
N ASP A 186 8.92 0.81 -4.89
CA ASP A 186 10.21 0.16 -5.16
C ASP A 186 10.13 -1.37 -5.06
N ASN A 187 9.08 -1.89 -4.43
CA ASN A 187 8.81 -3.32 -4.35
C ASN A 187 8.02 -3.80 -5.57
N LEU A 188 8.67 -4.60 -6.41
CA LEU A 188 8.07 -5.13 -7.64
C LEU A 188 6.84 -6.01 -7.39
N ALA A 189 6.75 -6.69 -6.24
CA ALA A 189 5.59 -7.50 -5.90
C ALA A 189 4.38 -6.62 -5.52
N ASN A 190 4.59 -5.49 -4.82
CA ASN A 190 3.55 -4.47 -4.62
C ASN A 190 3.06 -3.91 -5.95
N CYS A 191 3.98 -3.58 -6.85
CA CYS A 191 3.67 -3.11 -8.19
C CYS A 191 2.77 -4.09 -8.94
N ASP A 192 3.16 -5.37 -8.98
CA ASP A 192 2.42 -6.41 -9.68
C ASP A 192 1.02 -6.62 -9.09
N LEU A 193 0.92 -6.71 -7.76
CA LEU A 193 -0.35 -6.84 -7.05
C LEU A 193 -1.31 -5.68 -7.36
N LEU A 194 -0.81 -4.44 -7.26
CA LEU A 194 -1.62 -3.25 -7.54
C LEU A 194 -2.06 -3.19 -9.00
N VAL A 195 -1.16 -3.46 -9.95
CA VAL A 195 -1.50 -3.47 -11.39
C VAL A 195 -2.59 -4.51 -11.71
N ARG A 196 -2.47 -5.73 -11.20
CA ARG A 196 -3.48 -6.77 -11.37
C ARG A 196 -4.82 -6.38 -10.77
N ARG A 197 -4.81 -5.87 -9.53
CA ARG A 197 -6.02 -5.45 -8.81
C ARG A 197 -6.72 -4.29 -9.53
N LEU A 198 -5.97 -3.30 -10.00
CA LEU A 198 -6.50 -2.18 -10.78
C LEU A 198 -7.07 -2.66 -12.13
N GLY A 199 -6.39 -3.60 -12.80
CA GLY A 199 -6.86 -4.20 -14.05
C GLY A 199 -8.21 -4.90 -13.90
N ARG A 200 -8.39 -5.70 -12.82
CA ARG A 200 -9.69 -6.33 -12.49
C ARG A 200 -10.81 -5.31 -12.22
N GLN A 201 -10.46 -4.14 -11.70
CA GLN A 201 -11.41 -3.03 -11.48
C GLN A 201 -11.68 -2.18 -12.73
N GLY A 202 -11.08 -2.52 -13.89
CA GLY A 202 -11.28 -1.83 -15.17
C GLY A 202 -10.42 -0.58 -15.37
N TYR A 203 -9.38 -0.37 -14.54
CA TYR A 203 -8.40 0.69 -14.73
C TYR A 203 -7.24 0.21 -15.62
N GLN A 204 -6.66 1.15 -16.38
CA GLN A 204 -5.34 0.94 -16.99
C GLN A 204 -4.28 1.42 -16.00
N SER A 205 -3.19 0.68 -15.85
CA SER A 205 -2.14 1.06 -14.91
C SER A 205 -0.76 0.70 -15.41
N ILE A 206 0.20 1.56 -15.07
CA ILE A 206 1.63 1.35 -15.31
C ILE A 206 2.32 1.48 -13.96
N ALA A 207 3.23 0.54 -13.66
CA ALA A 207 4.03 0.59 -12.45
C ALA A 207 5.49 0.92 -12.76
N VAL A 208 6.12 1.67 -11.86
CA VAL A 208 7.55 1.98 -11.88
C VAL A 208 8.15 1.83 -10.49
N ASP A 209 9.41 1.42 -10.42
CA ASP A 209 10.13 1.04 -9.20
C ASP A 209 10.90 2.20 -8.55
N SER A 210 10.71 3.43 -8.98
CA SER A 210 11.43 4.57 -8.40
C SER A 210 10.82 5.92 -8.77
N GLY A 211 10.99 6.91 -7.88
CA GLY A 211 10.54 8.29 -8.11
C GLY A 211 11.13 8.92 -9.38
N LYS A 212 12.40 8.63 -9.68
CA LYS A 212 13.05 9.14 -10.89
C LYS A 212 12.39 8.61 -12.17
N LYS A 213 12.03 7.31 -12.22
CA LYS A 213 11.32 6.73 -13.35
C LYS A 213 9.90 7.30 -13.46
N ALA A 214 9.24 7.51 -12.33
CA ALA A 214 7.92 8.12 -12.29
C ALA A 214 7.92 9.52 -12.92
N LEU A 215 8.82 10.40 -12.50
CA LEU A 215 8.93 11.75 -13.08
C LEU A 215 9.25 11.72 -14.56
N GLY A 216 10.17 10.84 -14.98
CA GLY A 216 10.52 10.70 -16.42
C GLY A 216 9.38 10.15 -17.29
N LEU A 217 8.47 9.34 -16.72
CA LEU A 217 7.30 8.83 -17.39
C LEU A 217 6.19 9.90 -17.49
N LEU A 218 5.99 10.67 -16.44
CA LEU A 218 5.03 11.78 -16.38
C LEU A 218 5.32 12.93 -17.36
N GLU A 219 6.56 13.03 -17.86
CA GLU A 219 6.91 13.94 -18.96
C GLU A 219 6.39 13.47 -20.33
N LYS A 220 6.14 12.17 -20.49
CA LYS A 220 5.84 11.53 -21.78
C LYS A 220 4.39 11.06 -21.88
N GLU A 221 3.80 10.69 -20.75
CA GLU A 221 2.49 10.08 -20.68
C GLU A 221 1.58 10.83 -19.70
N GLN A 222 0.26 10.72 -19.92
CA GLN A 222 -0.74 11.35 -19.06
C GLN A 222 -1.38 10.31 -18.14
N PHE A 223 -1.48 10.67 -16.89
CA PHE A 223 -2.14 9.87 -15.86
C PHE A 223 -3.27 10.66 -15.20
N ASP A 224 -4.30 9.92 -14.79
CA ASP A 224 -5.47 10.47 -14.11
C ASP A 224 -5.32 10.42 -12.58
N LEU A 225 -4.43 9.55 -12.07
CA LEU A 225 -4.13 9.38 -10.65
C LEU A 225 -2.75 8.75 -10.46
N ILE A 226 -2.11 9.05 -9.34
CA ILE A 226 -0.84 8.47 -8.93
C ILE A 226 -1.02 7.79 -7.56
N LEU A 227 -0.67 6.51 -7.46
CA LEU A 227 -0.44 5.79 -6.21
C LEU A 227 1.06 5.86 -5.91
N LEU A 228 1.43 6.45 -4.78
CA LEU A 228 2.82 6.80 -4.49
C LEU A 228 3.27 6.24 -3.14
N ASP A 229 4.22 5.31 -3.17
CA ASP A 229 4.90 4.89 -1.95
C ASP A 229 5.80 6.00 -1.40
N LEU A 230 5.81 6.15 -0.07
CA LEU A 230 6.67 7.12 0.61
C LEU A 230 8.09 6.61 0.79
N LEU A 231 8.22 5.33 1.15
CA LEU A 231 9.50 4.74 1.51
C LEU A 231 10.14 4.07 0.29
N MET A 232 10.91 4.85 -0.46
CA MET A 232 11.67 4.35 -1.61
C MET A 232 13.15 4.76 -1.50
N PRO A 233 14.10 3.91 -1.94
CA PRO A 233 15.52 4.26 -1.92
C PRO A 233 15.85 5.38 -2.90
N GLY A 234 16.73 6.27 -2.51
CA GLY A 234 17.22 7.39 -3.32
C GLY A 234 16.27 8.58 -3.32
N MET A 235 15.35 8.67 -4.29
CA MET A 235 14.29 9.69 -4.32
C MET A 235 13.06 9.13 -3.64
N ASN A 236 12.76 9.61 -2.44
CA ASN A 236 11.60 9.18 -1.66
C ASN A 236 10.28 9.75 -2.21
N GLY A 237 9.14 9.24 -1.72
CA GLY A 237 7.82 9.69 -2.19
C GLY A 237 7.52 11.15 -1.89
N ILE A 238 8.06 11.72 -0.82
CA ILE A 238 7.91 13.14 -0.50
C ILE A 238 8.59 14.00 -1.56
N ASP A 239 9.82 13.63 -1.97
CA ASP A 239 10.54 14.36 -3.01
C ASP A 239 9.78 14.33 -4.34
N VAL A 240 9.18 13.18 -4.68
CA VAL A 240 8.32 13.05 -5.87
C VAL A 240 7.10 13.95 -5.74
N LEU A 241 6.40 13.93 -4.60
CA LEU A 241 5.22 14.76 -4.36
C LEU A 241 5.54 16.25 -4.47
N GLU A 242 6.65 16.69 -3.87
CA GLU A 242 7.11 18.08 -3.98
C GLU A 242 7.33 18.49 -5.44
N HIS A 243 8.00 17.66 -6.23
CA HIS A 243 8.20 17.92 -7.67
C HIS A 243 6.87 18.02 -8.41
N LEU A 244 5.92 17.11 -8.15
CA LEU A 244 4.60 17.13 -8.77
C LEU A 244 3.84 18.43 -8.45
N LYS A 245 3.81 18.81 -7.18
CA LYS A 245 3.01 19.98 -6.74
C LYS A 245 3.65 21.33 -7.13
N GLN A 246 4.97 21.37 -7.36
CA GLN A 246 5.66 22.55 -7.90
C GLN A 246 5.51 22.68 -9.44
N ASN A 247 5.23 21.59 -10.15
CA ASN A 247 5.07 21.61 -11.59
C ASN A 247 3.66 22.07 -12.00
N ALA A 248 3.57 23.12 -12.81
CA ALA A 248 2.29 23.72 -13.22
C ALA A 248 1.36 22.78 -14.00
N VAL A 249 1.90 21.77 -14.70
CA VAL A 249 1.16 20.78 -15.48
C VAL A 249 0.73 19.61 -14.59
N LEU A 250 1.65 19.09 -13.76
CA LEU A 250 1.46 17.86 -12.99
C LEU A 250 0.73 18.08 -11.65
N ARG A 251 0.77 19.30 -11.08
CA ARG A 251 0.23 19.59 -9.74
C ARG A 251 -1.25 19.25 -9.54
N ASN A 252 -2.01 19.18 -10.64
CA ASN A 252 -3.43 18.89 -10.60
C ASN A 252 -3.76 17.38 -10.62
N ILE A 253 -2.77 16.52 -10.92
CA ILE A 253 -2.94 15.09 -10.88
C ILE A 253 -3.14 14.69 -9.40
N PRO A 254 -4.23 13.98 -9.06
CA PRO A 254 -4.43 13.51 -7.70
C PRO A 254 -3.37 12.47 -7.33
N VAL A 255 -2.87 12.58 -6.11
CA VAL A 255 -1.88 11.68 -5.53
C VAL A 255 -2.46 11.05 -4.28
N ILE A 256 -2.57 9.73 -4.26
CA ILE A 256 -2.85 8.94 -3.07
C ILE A 256 -1.52 8.37 -2.58
N VAL A 257 -1.16 8.71 -1.37
CA VAL A 257 0.08 8.26 -0.74
C VAL A 257 -0.14 6.90 -0.09
N LEU A 258 0.79 5.97 -0.31
CA LEU A 258 0.83 4.66 0.33
C LEU A 258 1.88 4.68 1.43
N SER A 259 1.52 4.36 2.68
CA SER A 259 2.41 4.49 3.83
C SER A 259 2.22 3.36 4.84
N ALA A 260 3.23 3.09 5.68
CA ALA A 260 3.06 2.26 6.86
C ALA A 260 2.34 3.04 7.98
N LEU A 261 1.68 2.32 8.91
CA LEU A 261 0.86 2.89 9.99
C LEU A 261 1.63 3.85 10.94
N ASP A 262 2.95 3.72 11.01
CA ASP A 262 3.83 4.46 11.92
C ASP A 262 4.40 5.75 11.33
N ASP A 263 4.08 6.08 10.07
CA ASP A 263 4.59 7.26 9.35
C ASP A 263 3.67 8.50 9.46
N MET A 264 2.96 8.69 10.57
CA MET A 264 1.98 9.78 10.72
C MET A 264 2.57 11.17 10.48
N GLU A 265 3.81 11.43 10.92
CA GLU A 265 4.47 12.72 10.64
C GLU A 265 4.69 12.93 9.14
N MET A 266 5.08 11.88 8.43
CA MET A 266 5.25 11.92 6.97
C MET A 266 3.92 12.12 6.25
N ILE A 267 2.85 11.46 6.72
CA ILE A 267 1.50 11.65 6.16
C ILE A 267 1.03 13.11 6.32
N VAL A 268 1.15 13.66 7.54
CA VAL A 268 0.81 15.07 7.78
C VAL A 268 1.60 15.99 6.85
N ARG A 269 2.89 15.74 6.67
CA ARG A 269 3.73 16.47 5.72
C ARG A 269 3.22 16.32 4.29
N CYS A 270 2.85 15.12 3.84
CA CYS A 270 2.30 14.88 2.50
C CYS A 270 0.98 15.62 2.27
N VAL A 271 0.07 15.63 3.26
CA VAL A 271 -1.19 16.38 3.18
C VAL A 271 -0.93 17.87 3.06
N LEU A 272 0.00 18.42 3.84
CA LEU A 272 0.41 19.83 3.75
C LEU A 272 1.06 20.18 2.40
N LEU A 273 1.76 19.25 1.77
CA LEU A 273 2.31 19.37 0.43
C LEU A 273 1.27 19.25 -0.68
N GLY A 274 0.05 18.81 -0.35
CA GLY A 274 -1.08 18.71 -1.28
C GLY A 274 -1.32 17.32 -1.84
N ALA A 275 -0.98 16.25 -1.12
CA ALA A 275 -1.53 14.92 -1.39
C ALA A 275 -3.06 14.97 -1.29
N ASP A 276 -3.75 14.27 -2.19
CA ASP A 276 -5.21 14.29 -2.23
C ASP A 276 -5.83 13.29 -1.26
N ASP A 277 -5.11 12.21 -0.95
CA ASP A 277 -5.50 11.18 0.02
C ASP A 277 -4.29 10.32 0.44
N TYR A 278 -4.51 9.41 1.40
CA TYR A 278 -3.51 8.43 1.83
C TYR A 278 -4.15 7.07 2.15
N LEU A 279 -3.33 5.99 2.11
CA LEU A 279 -3.72 4.64 2.48
C LEU A 279 -2.59 3.98 3.26
N PHE A 280 -2.93 3.34 4.37
CA PHE A 280 -1.99 2.54 5.14
C PHE A 280 -1.78 1.16 4.52
N LYS A 281 -0.52 0.72 4.49
CA LYS A 281 -0.15 -0.65 4.15
C LYS A 281 -0.18 -1.54 5.42
N PRO A 282 -0.76 -2.74 5.37
CA PRO A 282 -1.52 -3.34 4.28
C PRO A 282 -2.89 -2.67 4.09
N PHE A 283 -3.28 -2.39 2.86
CA PHE A 283 -4.54 -1.69 2.59
C PHE A 283 -5.67 -2.65 2.22
N ASN A 284 -6.85 -2.36 2.76
CA ASN A 284 -8.07 -3.07 2.40
C ASN A 284 -8.45 -2.78 0.93
N PRO A 285 -8.76 -3.81 0.11
CA PRO A 285 -9.14 -3.65 -1.30
C PRO A 285 -10.34 -2.75 -1.54
N VAL A 286 -11.35 -2.86 -0.69
CA VAL A 286 -12.58 -2.04 -0.77
C VAL A 286 -12.24 -0.56 -0.52
N LEU A 287 -11.37 -0.31 0.45
CA LEU A 287 -10.90 1.03 0.77
C LEU A 287 -10.07 1.62 -0.37
N LEU A 288 -9.12 0.86 -0.93
CA LEU A 288 -8.33 1.27 -2.09
C LEU A 288 -9.25 1.66 -3.25
N LYS A 289 -10.23 0.80 -3.59
CA LYS A 289 -11.20 1.06 -4.66
C LYS A 289 -11.99 2.35 -4.41
N SER A 290 -12.50 2.54 -3.19
CA SER A 290 -13.30 3.72 -2.84
C SER A 290 -12.50 5.03 -2.92
N ARG A 291 -11.25 5.03 -2.44
CA ARG A 291 -10.36 6.19 -2.47
C ARG A 291 -9.96 6.57 -3.90
N ILE A 292 -9.64 5.58 -4.74
CA ILE A 292 -9.35 5.80 -6.16
C ILE A 292 -10.57 6.41 -6.86
N ALA A 293 -11.75 5.82 -6.69
CA ALA A 293 -12.98 6.31 -7.32
C ALA A 293 -13.28 7.76 -6.91
N ALA A 294 -13.21 8.07 -5.61
CA ALA A 294 -13.46 9.42 -5.08
C ALA A 294 -12.43 10.44 -5.62
N SER A 295 -11.15 10.08 -5.67
CA SER A 295 -10.09 10.96 -6.17
C SER A 295 -10.22 11.23 -7.67
N LEU A 296 -10.55 10.20 -8.46
CA LEU A 296 -10.77 10.34 -9.91
C LEU A 296 -12.02 11.19 -10.21
N GLU A 297 -13.11 11.01 -9.48
CA GLU A 297 -14.32 11.81 -9.64
C GLU A 297 -14.06 13.29 -9.32
N LYS A 298 -13.43 13.56 -8.20
CA LYS A 298 -13.00 14.92 -7.81
C LYS A 298 -12.11 15.58 -8.88
N TYR A 299 -11.19 14.81 -9.46
CA TYR A 299 -10.32 15.29 -10.55
C TYR A 299 -11.11 15.60 -11.83
N ARG A 300 -12.03 14.72 -12.22
CA ARG A 300 -12.90 14.93 -13.40
C ARG A 300 -13.76 16.19 -13.25
N LEU A 301 -14.36 16.38 -12.09
CA LEU A 301 -15.17 17.56 -11.80
C LEU A 301 -14.35 18.85 -11.87
N ARG A 302 -13.11 18.83 -11.36
CA ARG A 302 -12.19 19.98 -11.46
C ARG A 302 -11.85 20.32 -12.90
N ARG A 303 -11.60 19.31 -13.76
CA ARG A 303 -11.30 19.50 -15.20
C ARG A 303 -12.50 20.02 -15.98
N GLN A 304 -13.71 19.63 -15.66
CA GLN A 304 -14.93 20.11 -16.31
C GLN A 304 -15.26 21.57 -15.97
N ASN A 305 -14.90 22.04 -14.78
CA ASN A 305 -15.16 23.40 -14.29
C ASN A 305 -14.09 24.43 -14.69
N VAL A 306 -13.04 24.05 -15.42
CA VAL A 306 -12.10 25.02 -15.99
C VAL A 306 -12.81 25.74 -17.13
N PRO A 307 -13.05 27.07 -17.04
CA PRO A 307 -13.71 27.81 -18.11
C PRO A 307 -12.86 27.67 -19.39
N LYS A 308 -13.45 27.10 -20.45
CA LYS A 308 -12.84 27.08 -21.78
C LYS A 308 -12.73 28.55 -22.22
N LEU A 309 -11.53 29.13 -22.10
CA LEU A 309 -11.27 30.44 -22.68
C LEU A 309 -11.48 30.30 -24.21
N LYS A 310 -12.60 30.80 -24.70
CA LYS A 310 -12.79 30.98 -26.13
C LYS A 310 -11.86 32.12 -26.54
N ILE A 311 -10.70 31.80 -27.07
CA ILE A 311 -9.84 32.77 -27.75
C ILE A 311 -10.57 33.11 -29.05
N PHE A 312 -11.26 34.25 -29.08
CA PHE A 312 -11.71 34.86 -30.34
C PHE A 312 -10.46 35.43 -31.02
N ILE A 313 -9.90 34.68 -31.96
CA ILE A 313 -8.95 35.23 -32.90
C ILE A 313 -9.81 36.05 -33.89
N SER A 314 -9.88 37.37 -33.66
CA SER A 314 -10.42 38.25 -34.69
C SER A 314 -9.47 38.23 -35.88
N SER A 315 -9.97 37.78 -37.01
CA SER A 315 -9.27 37.87 -38.30
C SER A 315 -9.01 39.35 -38.63
N PRO A 316 -7.78 39.76 -39.06
CA PRO A 316 -7.53 41.14 -39.40
C PRO A 316 -8.06 41.41 -40.83
N GLY A 317 -9.37 41.44 -40.97
CA GLY A 317 -10.02 41.56 -42.28
C GLY A 317 -11.26 42.42 -42.33
N ASP A 318 -11.82 42.86 -41.22
CA ASP A 318 -13.02 43.69 -41.21
C ASP A 318 -12.71 45.10 -40.71
N VAL A 319 -12.04 45.88 -41.54
CA VAL A 319 -12.04 47.35 -41.50
C VAL A 319 -12.54 47.82 -42.85
N ILE A 320 -13.85 48.10 -42.92
CA ILE A 320 -14.44 49.13 -43.80
C ILE A 320 -15.40 49.95 -42.97
#